data_f4eaf733f5f050f0a60171778f993254
#
_entry.id   f4eaf733f5f050f0a60171778f993254
#
_cell.length_a   1.000
_cell.length_b   1.000
_cell.length_c   1.000
_cell.angle_alpha   90.00
_cell.angle_beta   90.00
_cell.angle_gamma   90.00
#
_symmetry.space_group_name_H-M   'P 1'
#
loop_
_entity.id
_entity.type
_entity.pdbx_description
1 polymer ?
#
loop_
_entity_poly.entity_id
_entity_poly.type
_entity_poly.pdbx_seq_one_letter_code
_entity_poly.pdbx_strand_id
1 'polypeptide(L)'
;MSINTFGHLFRVTTWGESHGEAIGATIDGCPPGIEITQNYIQHFMEKRRPGQSKYTTQRREMDLVEILSGVFENKSTGTPIQLLIKNTDQRSKDYSEIENTFRPGHADITYWQKYGIRDYRGGGRSSARETASRVAAGGVARAVLSELMPDLQIQAYLTQIGPDKIDKNNFDWKEIEQNDFWSPDKKAAARWSKYLDKIRKSHNSAGAVIEVQASNVPPGLGAPIYGKLDMDIAAALMSINAVKGVEIGEGMQAAALTGSENADEIFIGDNGRPKYSSNHAGGILGGISTGQDIVARFAVKPTSSILSARKSITKTGEPTEVVTKGRHDPCVGIRAVPVAEAMMACVLLDHFLLNRGQIGNEGGQIG
;
A
#
# COMPACT_ATOMS: atom_id res chain seq x y z
N MET A 1 -3.46 23.78 -7.38
CA MET A 1 -2.75 23.35 -6.14
C MET A 1 -2.38 21.89 -6.25
N SER A 2 -1.21 21.48 -5.73
CA SER A 2 -0.84 20.07 -5.65
C SER A 2 -1.50 19.41 -4.44
N ILE A 3 -1.91 18.14 -4.59
CA ILE A 3 -2.41 17.33 -3.49
C ILE A 3 -1.29 16.39 -3.06
N ASN A 4 -0.62 16.71 -1.94
CA ASN A 4 0.48 15.93 -1.38
C ASN A 4 0.16 15.40 0.03
N THR A 5 -1.06 15.63 0.51
CA THR A 5 -1.55 15.22 1.82
C THR A 5 -2.71 14.24 1.62
N PHE A 6 -2.67 13.14 2.33
CA PHE A 6 -3.69 12.10 2.40
C PHE A 6 -4.38 12.16 3.77
N GLY A 7 -5.70 11.79 3.84
CA GLY A 7 -6.50 11.78 5.06
C GLY A 7 -7.18 13.10 5.37
N HIS A 8 -8.18 13.06 6.26
CA HIS A 8 -9.00 14.18 6.67
C HIS A 8 -8.60 14.70 8.07
N LEU A 9 -8.63 13.85 9.09
CA LEU A 9 -8.19 14.15 10.46
C LEU A 9 -6.78 13.58 10.70
N PHE A 10 -6.56 12.29 10.39
CA PHE A 10 -5.22 11.71 10.39
C PHE A 10 -4.56 11.98 9.04
N ARG A 11 -3.84 13.09 8.95
CA ARG A 11 -3.27 13.59 7.70
C ARG A 11 -1.81 13.23 7.56
N VAL A 12 -1.46 12.68 6.40
CA VAL A 12 -0.10 12.26 6.06
C VAL A 12 0.38 12.99 4.82
N THR A 13 1.43 13.79 4.95
CA THR A 13 2.15 14.43 3.84
C THR A 13 3.48 13.74 3.64
N THR A 14 3.69 13.05 2.50
CA THR A 14 4.99 12.46 2.16
C THR A 14 5.81 13.41 1.30
N TRP A 15 7.13 13.42 1.49
CA TRP A 15 8.06 14.32 0.82
C TRP A 15 9.40 13.64 0.51
N GLY A 16 10.23 14.31 -0.28
CA GLY A 16 11.56 13.86 -0.68
C GLY A 16 11.58 12.97 -1.93
N GLU A 17 12.68 13.02 -2.66
CA GLU A 17 12.96 12.27 -3.89
C GLU A 17 13.81 11.03 -3.61
N SER A 18 13.65 10.00 -4.46
CA SER A 18 14.32 8.70 -4.28
C SER A 18 15.85 8.76 -4.31
N HIS A 19 16.43 9.80 -4.88
CA HIS A 19 17.87 10.06 -4.97
C HIS A 19 18.23 11.44 -4.39
N GLY A 20 17.33 12.07 -3.62
CA GLY A 20 17.62 13.20 -2.75
C GLY A 20 18.31 12.74 -1.46
N GLU A 21 18.56 13.64 -0.55
CA GLU A 21 19.23 13.35 0.74
C GLU A 21 18.39 12.43 1.64
N ALA A 22 17.08 12.68 1.67
CA ALA A 22 16.13 11.92 2.48
C ALA A 22 14.74 11.90 1.86
N ILE A 23 13.92 10.99 2.35
CA ILE A 23 12.47 10.99 2.20
C ILE A 23 11.85 11.00 3.59
N GLY A 24 10.58 11.33 3.70
CA GLY A 24 9.91 11.30 4.99
C GLY A 24 8.42 11.52 4.92
N ALA A 25 7.81 11.61 6.09
CA ALA A 25 6.41 11.93 6.26
C ALA A 25 6.21 12.93 7.39
N THR A 26 5.29 13.85 7.19
CA THR A 26 4.72 14.70 8.24
C THR A 26 3.31 14.20 8.52
N ILE A 27 3.03 13.86 9.76
CA ILE A 27 1.74 13.34 10.21
C ILE A 27 1.12 14.36 11.14
N ASP A 28 -0.10 14.77 10.85
CA ASP A 28 -0.90 15.66 11.67
C ASP A 28 -2.21 14.97 12.08
N GLY A 29 -2.75 15.29 13.26
CA GLY A 29 -3.97 14.69 13.78
C GLY A 29 -3.76 13.37 14.56
N CYS A 30 -2.53 13.03 14.93
CA CYS A 30 -2.28 11.93 15.86
C CYS A 30 -2.76 12.35 17.27
N PRO A 31 -3.66 11.58 17.94
CA PRO A 31 -4.07 11.87 19.31
C PRO A 31 -2.87 11.92 20.26
N PRO A 32 -2.90 12.78 21.30
CA PRO A 32 -1.83 12.84 22.31
C PRO A 32 -1.86 11.63 23.23
N GLY A 33 -0.68 11.33 23.85
CA GLY A 33 -0.54 10.29 24.87
C GLY A 33 -0.30 8.88 24.36
N ILE A 34 -0.38 8.64 23.05
CA ILE A 34 -0.13 7.34 22.41
C ILE A 34 1.35 6.99 22.53
N GLU A 35 1.66 5.76 22.89
CA GLU A 35 3.04 5.28 22.91
C GLU A 35 3.54 5.07 21.47
N ILE A 36 4.56 5.85 21.08
CA ILE A 36 5.19 5.79 19.76
C ILE A 36 6.69 5.73 19.93
N THR A 37 7.28 4.60 19.59
CA THR A 37 8.74 4.43 19.58
C THR A 37 9.27 4.23 18.18
N GLN A 38 10.52 4.66 17.96
CA GLN A 38 11.20 4.41 16.69
C GLN A 38 11.27 2.91 16.35
N ASN A 39 11.53 2.06 17.36
CA ASN A 39 11.59 0.60 17.18
C ASN A 39 10.25 0.01 16.75
N TYR A 40 9.14 0.52 17.27
CA TYR A 40 7.80 0.07 16.85
C TYR A 40 7.56 0.35 15.38
N ILE A 41 7.85 1.57 14.92
CA ILE A 41 7.73 1.93 13.50
C ILE A 41 8.72 1.12 12.65
N GLN A 42 9.95 0.94 13.12
CA GLN A 42 11.01 0.23 12.40
C GLN A 42 10.63 -1.23 12.10
N HIS A 43 9.89 -1.89 12.99
CA HIS A 43 9.39 -3.24 12.76
C HIS A 43 8.60 -3.38 11.44
N PHE A 44 7.74 -2.41 11.12
CA PHE A 44 7.00 -2.40 9.85
C PHE A 44 7.88 -2.01 8.66
N MET A 45 8.83 -1.11 8.88
CA MET A 45 9.79 -0.70 7.86
C MET A 45 10.65 -1.87 7.36
N GLU A 46 11.04 -2.77 8.26
CA GLU A 46 11.81 -3.96 7.92
C GLU A 46 11.09 -4.88 6.95
N LYS A 47 9.77 -5.03 7.08
CA LYS A 47 8.96 -5.83 6.15
C LYS A 47 8.97 -5.27 4.71
N ARG A 48 9.13 -3.96 4.55
CA ARG A 48 9.12 -3.27 3.25
C ARG A 48 10.51 -3.08 2.64
N ARG A 49 11.58 -3.03 3.42
CA ARG A 49 12.92 -2.64 2.96
C ARG A 49 13.39 -3.42 1.72
N PRO A 50 14.24 -2.84 0.85
CA PRO A 50 14.82 -3.55 -0.28
C PRO A 50 15.85 -4.61 0.16
N GLY A 51 16.14 -5.57 -0.73
CA GLY A 51 17.24 -6.53 -0.52
C GLY A 51 16.92 -7.70 0.40
N GLN A 52 15.65 -7.97 0.70
CA GLN A 52 15.25 -9.09 1.57
C GLN A 52 15.37 -10.45 0.89
N SER A 53 15.21 -10.51 -0.43
CA SER A 53 15.33 -11.73 -1.21
C SER A 53 15.93 -11.48 -2.59
N LYS A 54 16.27 -12.55 -3.32
CA LYS A 54 16.71 -12.45 -4.72
C LYS A 54 15.62 -11.94 -5.68
N TYR A 55 14.37 -11.84 -5.23
CA TYR A 55 13.20 -11.38 -6.01
C TYR A 55 12.88 -9.91 -5.77
N THR A 56 13.61 -9.25 -4.88
CA THR A 56 13.54 -7.81 -4.66
C THR A 56 14.79 -7.11 -5.17
N THR A 57 14.75 -5.79 -5.28
CA THR A 57 15.89 -5.00 -5.75
C THR A 57 17.15 -5.27 -4.91
N GLN A 58 18.33 -5.27 -5.56
CA GLN A 58 19.66 -5.42 -4.93
C GLN A 58 20.12 -4.15 -4.18
N ARG A 59 19.31 -3.12 -4.12
CA ARG A 59 19.57 -1.91 -3.32
C ARG A 59 19.61 -2.28 -1.84
N ARG A 60 20.59 -1.75 -1.11
CA ARG A 60 20.77 -1.99 0.32
C ARG A 60 20.48 -0.72 1.10
N GLU A 61 19.24 -0.56 1.51
CA GLU A 61 18.79 0.53 2.38
C GLU A 61 18.29 -0.09 3.68
N MET A 62 18.77 0.39 4.79
CA MET A 62 18.29 -0.05 6.12
C MET A 62 16.90 0.52 6.41
N ASP A 63 16.51 1.58 5.69
CA ASP A 63 15.26 2.33 5.89
C ASP A 63 15.04 2.73 7.36
N LEU A 64 16.14 3.13 8.03
CA LEU A 64 16.06 3.58 9.42
C LEU A 64 15.22 4.86 9.50
N VAL A 65 14.17 4.79 10.32
CA VAL A 65 13.30 5.93 10.57
C VAL A 65 13.78 6.72 11.78
N GLU A 66 13.86 8.03 11.64
CA GLU A 66 14.13 8.97 12.73
C GLU A 66 12.86 9.78 13.04
N ILE A 67 12.48 9.90 14.31
CA ILE A 67 11.37 10.76 14.75
C ILE A 67 11.97 12.10 15.16
N LEU A 68 11.61 13.19 14.48
CA LEU A 68 12.19 14.52 14.67
C LEU A 68 11.32 15.45 15.51
N SER A 69 10.01 15.20 15.60
CA SER A 69 9.06 16.02 16.38
C SER A 69 7.78 15.25 16.69
N GLY A 70 6.93 15.82 17.54
CA GLY A 70 5.59 15.30 17.84
C GLY A 70 5.56 14.15 18.83
N VAL A 71 6.72 13.75 19.38
CA VAL A 71 6.85 12.70 20.39
C VAL A 71 7.78 13.21 21.52
N PHE A 72 7.35 13.04 22.74
CA PHE A 72 8.12 13.34 23.96
C PHE A 72 8.03 12.17 24.93
N GLU A 73 9.14 11.68 25.44
CA GLU A 73 9.21 10.50 26.32
C GLU A 73 8.43 9.28 25.76
N ASN A 74 8.59 9.02 24.47
CA ASN A 74 7.89 7.98 23.70
C ASN A 74 6.36 8.17 23.58
N LYS A 75 5.81 9.30 23.94
CA LYS A 75 4.38 9.59 23.80
C LYS A 75 4.12 10.70 22.81
N SER A 76 3.09 10.53 21.98
CA SER A 76 2.63 11.57 21.08
C SER A 76 2.18 12.80 21.84
N THR A 77 2.49 13.98 21.32
CA THR A 77 2.17 15.27 21.96
C THR A 77 0.88 15.92 21.43
N GLY A 78 0.28 15.35 20.38
CA GLY A 78 -0.84 15.96 19.66
C GLY A 78 -0.42 17.03 18.65
N THR A 79 0.89 17.26 18.49
CA THR A 79 1.46 18.16 17.47
C THR A 79 2.02 17.35 16.30
N PRO A 80 2.36 17.97 15.14
CA PRO A 80 2.81 17.23 13.97
C PRO A 80 4.04 16.34 14.25
N ILE A 81 3.92 15.06 13.87
CA ILE A 81 5.01 14.09 13.95
C ILE A 81 5.78 14.13 12.64
N GLN A 82 7.09 14.39 12.72
CA GLN A 82 7.98 14.39 11.58
C GLN A 82 8.83 13.12 11.57
N LEU A 83 8.74 12.35 10.48
CA LEU A 83 9.53 11.15 10.24
C LEU A 83 10.53 11.40 9.11
N LEU A 84 11.78 11.02 9.33
CA LEU A 84 12.87 11.14 8.35
C LEU A 84 13.49 9.77 8.07
N ILE A 85 13.79 9.50 6.79
CA ILE A 85 14.49 8.29 6.32
C ILE A 85 15.58 8.74 5.36
N LYS A 86 16.86 8.58 5.74
CA LYS A 86 18.00 8.95 4.90
C LYS A 86 18.15 8.00 3.71
N ASN A 87 18.54 8.53 2.55
CA ASN A 87 18.92 7.75 1.38
C ASN A 87 20.41 7.48 1.45
N THR A 88 20.81 6.22 1.67
CA THR A 88 22.22 5.84 1.89
C THR A 88 22.87 5.10 0.73
N ASP A 89 22.09 4.43 -0.14
CA ASP A 89 22.58 3.66 -1.30
C ASP A 89 22.01 4.17 -2.62
N GLN A 90 22.12 5.47 -2.87
CA GLN A 90 21.75 6.10 -4.13
C GLN A 90 22.89 6.07 -5.13
N ARG A 91 22.60 5.74 -6.42
CA ARG A 91 23.58 5.72 -7.52
C ARG A 91 23.07 6.52 -8.69
N SER A 92 23.24 7.83 -8.61
CA SER A 92 22.73 8.78 -9.62
C SER A 92 23.30 8.55 -11.02
N LYS A 93 24.55 8.03 -11.13
CA LYS A 93 25.21 7.71 -12.40
C LYS A 93 24.46 6.65 -13.25
N ASP A 94 23.69 5.77 -12.62
CA ASP A 94 22.93 4.72 -13.31
C ASP A 94 21.80 5.27 -14.20
N TYR A 95 21.48 6.56 -14.09
CA TYR A 95 20.35 7.21 -14.74
C TYR A 95 20.71 8.28 -15.77
N SER A 96 22.01 8.53 -16.04
CA SER A 96 22.45 9.55 -17.01
C SER A 96 21.91 9.31 -18.42
N GLU A 97 21.81 8.06 -18.86
CA GLU A 97 21.31 7.69 -20.21
C GLU A 97 19.84 8.03 -20.41
N ILE A 98 19.05 8.18 -19.32
CA ILE A 98 17.62 8.51 -19.39
C ILE A 98 17.33 9.98 -19.06
N GLU A 99 18.34 10.81 -18.89
CA GLU A 99 18.17 12.24 -18.62
C GLU A 99 17.36 12.93 -19.72
N ASN A 100 17.66 12.61 -20.98
CA ASN A 100 17.05 13.23 -22.16
C ASN A 100 16.00 12.36 -22.86
N THR A 101 15.66 11.20 -22.29
CA THR A 101 14.71 10.26 -22.86
C THR A 101 13.63 9.88 -21.84
N PHE A 102 12.57 9.20 -22.28
CA PHE A 102 11.47 8.78 -21.43
C PHE A 102 11.34 7.27 -21.42
N ARG A 103 11.26 6.67 -20.24
CA ARG A 103 11.00 5.23 -20.11
C ARG A 103 9.55 4.92 -20.47
N PRO A 104 9.26 4.04 -21.44
CA PRO A 104 7.90 3.63 -21.75
C PRO A 104 7.21 2.99 -20.55
N GLY A 105 5.97 3.43 -20.26
CA GLY A 105 5.20 2.94 -19.11
C GLY A 105 5.64 3.51 -17.75
N HIS A 106 6.65 4.38 -17.71
CA HIS A 106 7.06 5.14 -16.50
C HIS A 106 6.47 6.55 -16.50
N ALA A 107 6.46 7.20 -15.34
CA ALA A 107 5.93 8.56 -15.19
C ALA A 107 6.86 9.68 -15.75
N ASP A 108 7.97 9.34 -16.37
CA ASP A 108 8.96 10.31 -16.87
C ASP A 108 8.34 11.38 -17.76
N ILE A 109 7.58 10.94 -18.79
CA ILE A 109 6.98 11.84 -19.77
C ILE A 109 5.86 12.69 -19.14
N THR A 110 5.04 12.10 -18.27
CA THR A 110 3.92 12.81 -17.64
C THR A 110 4.39 13.88 -16.67
N TYR A 111 5.48 13.64 -15.93
CA TYR A 111 6.11 14.65 -15.07
C TYR A 111 6.70 15.78 -15.92
N TRP A 112 7.40 15.45 -17.00
CA TRP A 112 7.94 16.43 -17.94
C TRP A 112 6.84 17.31 -18.55
N GLN A 113 5.79 16.70 -19.08
CA GLN A 113 4.67 17.41 -19.69
C GLN A 113 3.91 18.30 -18.71
N LYS A 114 3.77 17.85 -17.45
CA LYS A 114 3.01 18.58 -16.45
C LYS A 114 3.80 19.70 -15.79
N TYR A 115 5.06 19.43 -15.43
CA TYR A 115 5.85 20.34 -14.59
C TYR A 115 6.98 21.05 -15.35
N GLY A 116 7.30 20.65 -16.59
CA GLY A 116 8.42 21.18 -17.36
C GLY A 116 9.80 20.78 -16.83
N ILE A 117 9.84 20.09 -15.68
CA ILE A 117 11.06 19.61 -15.02
C ILE A 117 10.79 18.25 -14.39
N ARG A 118 11.78 17.38 -14.34
CA ARG A 118 11.77 16.13 -13.59
C ARG A 118 13.15 15.80 -13.01
N ASP A 119 13.19 15.17 -11.86
CA ASP A 119 14.39 14.50 -11.41
C ASP A 119 14.49 13.14 -12.13
N TYR A 120 15.44 13.02 -13.06
CA TYR A 120 15.66 11.80 -13.82
C TYR A 120 16.32 10.69 -12.99
N ARG A 121 16.94 11.02 -11.86
CA ARG A 121 17.64 10.11 -10.98
C ARG A 121 16.63 9.20 -10.26
N GLY A 122 16.47 7.97 -10.71
CA GLY A 122 15.55 6.99 -10.13
C GLY A 122 14.05 7.30 -10.24
N GLY A 123 13.68 8.45 -10.85
CA GLY A 123 12.29 8.85 -11.04
C GLY A 123 11.68 9.71 -9.92
N GLY A 124 12.49 10.23 -8.99
CA GLY A 124 12.06 11.18 -7.97
C GLY A 124 10.87 10.67 -7.14
N ARG A 125 9.81 11.46 -7.09
CA ARG A 125 8.55 11.13 -6.38
C ARG A 125 7.76 9.97 -7.00
N SER A 126 7.97 9.62 -8.27
CA SER A 126 7.31 8.47 -8.91
C SER A 126 7.96 7.13 -8.58
N SER A 127 9.08 7.13 -7.88
CA SER A 127 9.79 5.94 -7.45
C SER A 127 9.06 5.20 -6.33
N ALA A 128 9.06 3.87 -6.35
CA ALA A 128 8.57 3.05 -5.24
C ALA A 128 9.32 3.28 -3.91
N ARG A 129 10.43 4.01 -3.91
CA ARG A 129 11.15 4.45 -2.70
C ARG A 129 10.24 5.29 -1.77
N GLU A 130 9.37 6.12 -2.34
CA GLU A 130 8.42 6.95 -1.62
C GLU A 130 7.55 6.15 -0.65
N THR A 131 7.23 4.89 -0.98
CA THR A 131 6.38 4.05 -0.13
C THR A 131 6.99 3.72 1.24
N ALA A 132 8.29 3.93 1.46
CA ALA A 132 8.88 3.82 2.79
C ALA A 132 8.28 4.85 3.76
N SER A 133 8.06 6.09 3.29
CA SER A 133 7.41 7.14 4.07
C SER A 133 5.96 6.76 4.43
N ARG A 134 5.24 6.08 3.54
CA ARG A 134 3.88 5.58 3.82
C ARG A 134 3.88 4.49 4.87
N VAL A 135 4.83 3.55 4.81
CA VAL A 135 4.95 2.49 5.81
C VAL A 135 5.32 3.07 7.19
N ALA A 136 6.20 4.06 7.22
CA ALA A 136 6.51 4.76 8.45
C ALA A 136 5.28 5.46 9.06
N ALA A 137 4.48 6.16 8.23
CA ALA A 137 3.22 6.77 8.67
C ALA A 137 2.19 5.72 9.11
N GLY A 138 2.09 4.60 8.38
CA GLY A 138 1.28 3.44 8.77
C GLY A 138 1.68 2.84 10.11
N GLY A 139 2.98 2.86 10.46
CA GLY A 139 3.47 2.47 11.77
C GLY A 139 2.92 3.35 12.89
N VAL A 140 2.86 4.68 12.66
CA VAL A 140 2.22 5.61 13.61
C VAL A 140 0.71 5.33 13.70
N ALA A 141 0.03 5.14 12.56
CA ALA A 141 -1.40 4.80 12.56
C ALA A 141 -1.68 3.50 13.33
N ARG A 142 -0.85 2.48 13.17
CA ARG A 142 -0.96 1.20 13.91
C ARG A 142 -0.73 1.37 15.42
N ALA A 143 0.17 2.26 15.84
CA ALA A 143 0.37 2.56 17.26
C ALA A 143 -0.90 3.16 17.88
N VAL A 144 -1.57 4.08 17.18
CA VAL A 144 -2.85 4.65 17.62
C VAL A 144 -3.95 3.57 17.62
N LEU A 145 -4.04 2.79 16.55
CA LEU A 145 -5.06 1.75 16.41
C LEU A 145 -4.92 0.64 17.46
N SER A 146 -3.69 0.29 17.86
CA SER A 146 -3.48 -0.73 18.90
C SER A 146 -4.00 -0.32 20.27
N GLU A 147 -4.10 0.99 20.55
CA GLU A 147 -4.73 1.49 21.78
C GLU A 147 -6.25 1.67 21.65
N LEU A 148 -6.70 2.14 20.49
CA LEU A 148 -8.11 2.50 20.28
C LEU A 148 -8.98 1.33 19.79
N MET A 149 -8.39 0.38 19.09
CA MET A 149 -9.01 -0.84 18.55
C MET A 149 -8.05 -2.03 18.73
N PRO A 150 -7.84 -2.54 19.96
CA PRO A 150 -6.80 -3.53 20.27
C PRO A 150 -6.98 -4.88 19.56
N ASP A 151 -8.20 -5.23 19.19
CA ASP A 151 -8.52 -6.49 18.50
C ASP A 151 -8.35 -6.37 16.97
N LEU A 152 -8.17 -5.17 16.43
CA LEU A 152 -8.01 -4.93 15.00
C LEU A 152 -6.77 -5.66 14.46
N GLN A 153 -6.96 -6.43 13.40
CA GLN A 153 -5.87 -7.07 12.67
C GLN A 153 -5.89 -6.60 11.22
N ILE A 154 -4.73 -6.22 10.69
CA ILE A 154 -4.56 -5.84 9.29
C ILE A 154 -3.44 -6.69 8.72
N GLN A 155 -3.75 -7.46 7.69
CA GLN A 155 -2.80 -8.33 7.01
C GLN A 155 -3.01 -8.26 5.50
N ALA A 156 -1.91 -8.24 4.76
CA ALA A 156 -1.93 -8.29 3.30
C ALA A 156 -1.08 -9.45 2.79
N TYR A 157 -1.42 -9.92 1.59
CA TYR A 157 -0.75 -11.04 0.96
C TYR A 157 -0.90 -11.01 -0.56
N LEU A 158 0.02 -11.69 -1.24
CA LEU A 158 -0.05 -11.87 -2.68
C LEU A 158 -1.02 -13.00 -3.04
N THR A 159 -1.97 -12.68 -3.94
CA THR A 159 -2.91 -13.66 -4.51
C THR A 159 -2.52 -14.10 -5.91
N GLN A 160 -1.64 -13.33 -6.59
CA GLN A 160 -1.22 -13.62 -7.96
C GLN A 160 0.13 -12.98 -8.29
N ILE A 161 0.99 -13.70 -9.01
CA ILE A 161 2.18 -13.15 -9.70
C ILE A 161 2.13 -13.56 -11.18
N GLY A 162 2.14 -12.55 -12.09
CA GLY A 162 1.96 -12.79 -13.51
C GLY A 162 0.64 -13.52 -13.78
N PRO A 163 0.63 -14.63 -14.54
CA PRO A 163 -0.60 -15.39 -14.82
C PRO A 163 -0.98 -16.39 -13.73
N ASP A 164 -0.13 -16.63 -12.72
CA ASP A 164 -0.30 -17.72 -11.76
C ASP A 164 -0.90 -17.20 -10.45
N LYS A 165 -2.02 -17.80 -10.03
CA LYS A 165 -2.78 -17.45 -8.83
C LYS A 165 -2.57 -18.49 -7.72
N ILE A 166 -2.82 -18.08 -6.48
CA ILE A 166 -2.96 -19.03 -5.36
C ILE A 166 -4.17 -19.96 -5.58
N ASP A 167 -4.10 -21.12 -4.97
CA ASP A 167 -5.27 -21.97 -4.77
C ASP A 167 -5.85 -21.69 -3.38
N LYS A 168 -7.07 -21.19 -3.32
CA LYS A 168 -7.75 -20.86 -2.04
C LYS A 168 -7.88 -22.06 -1.11
N ASN A 169 -7.88 -23.31 -1.64
CA ASN A 169 -7.90 -24.53 -0.84
C ASN A 169 -6.58 -24.80 -0.11
N ASN A 170 -5.48 -24.16 -0.51
CA ASN A 170 -4.18 -24.27 0.15
C ASN A 170 -3.85 -23.02 1.01
N PHE A 171 -4.86 -22.20 1.35
CA PHE A 171 -4.68 -20.97 2.11
C PHE A 171 -4.31 -21.25 3.57
N ASP A 172 -3.19 -20.71 4.03
CA ASP A 172 -2.76 -20.73 5.43
C ASP A 172 -2.21 -19.36 5.82
N TRP A 173 -2.83 -18.72 6.79
CA TRP A 173 -2.39 -17.42 7.33
C TRP A 173 -0.95 -17.46 7.87
N LYS A 174 -0.53 -18.58 8.44
CA LYS A 174 0.80 -18.75 9.02
C LYS A 174 1.91 -18.79 7.97
N GLU A 175 1.59 -19.19 6.74
CA GLU A 175 2.54 -19.31 5.64
C GLU A 175 2.96 -17.94 5.07
N ILE A 176 2.14 -16.90 5.24
CA ILE A 176 2.34 -15.57 4.62
C ILE A 176 3.73 -15.00 4.94
N GLU A 177 4.15 -15.05 6.19
CA GLU A 177 5.44 -14.52 6.64
C GLU A 177 6.60 -15.54 6.54
N GLN A 178 6.33 -16.77 6.08
CA GLN A 178 7.32 -17.84 6.01
C GLN A 178 8.00 -17.98 4.64
N ASN A 179 7.65 -17.12 3.67
CA ASN A 179 8.21 -17.16 2.33
C ASN A 179 8.46 -15.77 1.74
N ASP A 180 9.33 -15.68 0.73
CA ASP A 180 9.76 -14.42 0.09
C ASP A 180 8.64 -13.67 -0.64
N PHE A 181 7.44 -14.24 -0.75
CA PHE A 181 6.35 -13.73 -1.57
C PHE A 181 5.15 -13.24 -0.75
N TRP A 182 5.17 -13.35 0.57
CA TRP A 182 3.97 -13.09 1.37
C TRP A 182 2.77 -13.91 0.88
N SER A 183 3.02 -15.13 0.44
CA SER A 183 1.99 -16.03 -0.10
C SER A 183 1.35 -16.85 1.00
N PRO A 184 0.01 -16.93 1.08
CA PRO A 184 -0.67 -17.87 1.95
C PRO A 184 -0.66 -19.32 1.42
N ASP A 185 -0.22 -19.51 0.16
CA ASP A 185 -0.12 -20.81 -0.51
C ASP A 185 1.35 -21.16 -0.78
N LYS A 186 1.91 -22.07 -0.01
CA LYS A 186 3.29 -22.55 -0.14
C LYS A 186 3.59 -23.14 -1.53
N LYS A 187 2.61 -23.80 -2.16
CA LYS A 187 2.77 -24.35 -3.50
C LYS A 187 2.85 -23.24 -4.55
N ALA A 188 2.03 -22.19 -4.41
CA ALA A 188 2.10 -21.01 -5.27
C ALA A 188 3.44 -20.29 -5.11
N ALA A 189 3.93 -20.10 -3.89
CA ALA A 189 5.26 -19.50 -3.64
C ALA A 189 6.36 -20.25 -4.38
N ALA A 190 6.33 -21.59 -4.38
CA ALA A 190 7.30 -22.41 -5.11
C ALA A 190 7.19 -22.27 -6.64
N ARG A 191 5.98 -22.12 -7.20
CA ARG A 191 5.75 -21.85 -8.63
C ARG A 191 6.21 -20.44 -9.01
N TRP A 192 5.91 -19.45 -8.21
CA TRP A 192 6.29 -18.04 -8.43
C TRP A 192 7.81 -17.86 -8.40
N SER A 193 8.51 -18.57 -7.53
CA SER A 193 9.97 -18.61 -7.51
C SER A 193 10.55 -19.00 -8.89
N LYS A 194 10.06 -20.12 -9.47
CA LYS A 194 10.48 -20.59 -10.79
C LYS A 194 10.09 -19.62 -11.91
N TYR A 195 8.90 -19.03 -11.82
CA TYR A 195 8.41 -18.07 -12.81
C TYR A 195 9.29 -16.79 -12.80
N LEU A 196 9.54 -16.21 -11.63
CA LEU A 196 10.36 -14.99 -11.54
C LEU A 196 11.82 -15.22 -11.88
N ASP A 197 12.37 -16.42 -11.67
CA ASP A 197 13.72 -16.76 -12.17
C ASP A 197 13.78 -16.76 -13.71
N LYS A 198 12.72 -17.19 -14.40
CA LYS A 198 12.60 -17.07 -15.88
C LYS A 198 12.47 -15.61 -16.31
N ILE A 199 11.62 -14.82 -15.63
CA ILE A 199 11.41 -13.40 -15.89
C ILE A 199 12.73 -12.62 -15.76
N ARG A 200 13.51 -12.87 -14.70
CA ARG A 200 14.84 -12.25 -14.51
C ARG A 200 15.81 -12.60 -15.63
N LYS A 201 15.87 -13.88 -16.02
CA LYS A 201 16.76 -14.33 -17.12
C LYS A 201 16.37 -13.71 -18.47
N SER A 202 15.10 -13.41 -18.69
CA SER A 202 14.63 -12.72 -19.90
C SER A 202 14.70 -11.19 -19.81
N HIS A 203 15.35 -10.63 -18.76
CA HIS A 203 15.47 -9.20 -18.55
C HIS A 203 14.12 -8.44 -18.51
N ASN A 204 13.08 -9.08 -17.99
CA ASN A 204 11.72 -8.60 -17.92
C ASN A 204 11.23 -8.43 -16.47
N SER A 205 9.96 -8.05 -16.31
CA SER A 205 9.29 -7.89 -15.02
C SER A 205 7.90 -8.49 -15.05
N ALA A 206 7.33 -8.77 -13.89
CA ALA A 206 6.00 -9.31 -13.72
C ALA A 206 5.14 -8.39 -12.85
N GLY A 207 3.82 -8.36 -13.12
CA GLY A 207 2.82 -7.75 -12.27
C GLY A 207 2.36 -8.71 -11.18
N ALA A 208 1.51 -8.20 -10.28
CA ALA A 208 0.97 -8.97 -9.17
C ALA A 208 -0.42 -8.47 -8.77
N VAL A 209 -1.16 -9.31 -8.03
CA VAL A 209 -2.37 -8.90 -7.32
C VAL A 209 -2.14 -9.14 -5.84
N ILE A 210 -2.47 -8.14 -5.04
CA ILE A 210 -2.38 -8.14 -3.58
C ILE A 210 -3.80 -8.05 -3.02
N GLU A 211 -4.07 -8.81 -1.98
CA GLU A 211 -5.26 -8.65 -1.15
C GLU A 211 -4.84 -8.14 0.22
N VAL A 212 -5.60 -7.19 0.75
CA VAL A 212 -5.46 -6.67 2.12
C VAL A 212 -6.78 -6.86 2.84
N GLN A 213 -6.70 -7.44 4.02
CA GLN A 213 -7.83 -7.69 4.89
C GLN A 213 -7.64 -6.97 6.23
N ALA A 214 -8.75 -6.40 6.74
CA ALA A 214 -8.81 -5.88 8.11
C ALA A 214 -9.95 -6.58 8.85
N SER A 215 -9.62 -7.31 9.91
CA SER A 215 -10.56 -8.05 10.75
C SER A 215 -10.81 -7.32 12.07
N ASN A 216 -11.97 -7.57 12.69
CA ASN A 216 -12.42 -6.91 13.91
C ASN A 216 -12.56 -5.38 13.78
N VAL A 217 -12.91 -4.93 12.59
CA VAL A 217 -13.29 -3.54 12.37
C VAL A 217 -14.68 -3.31 12.94
N PRO A 218 -14.90 -2.32 13.82
CA PRO A 218 -16.24 -2.04 14.35
C PRO A 218 -17.20 -1.63 13.23
N PRO A 219 -18.50 -1.91 13.35
CA PRO A 219 -19.50 -1.33 12.44
C PRO A 219 -19.58 0.18 12.62
N GLY A 220 -19.92 0.89 11.55
CA GLY A 220 -20.18 2.32 11.60
C GLY A 220 -19.06 3.23 11.12
N LEU A 221 -17.89 2.71 10.71
CA LEU A 221 -16.83 3.53 10.12
C LEU A 221 -17.16 3.90 8.69
N GLY A 222 -16.99 5.15 8.34
CA GLY A 222 -17.36 5.70 7.04
C GLY A 222 -18.66 6.52 7.11
N ALA A 223 -19.00 7.14 6.00
CA ALA A 223 -20.20 7.95 5.86
C ALA A 223 -20.80 7.77 4.47
N PRO A 224 -22.13 8.01 4.30
CA PRO A 224 -22.76 7.85 2.99
C PRO A 224 -22.28 8.91 2.00
N ILE A 225 -22.34 8.58 0.72
CA ILE A 225 -22.12 9.38 -0.48
C ILE A 225 -20.65 9.80 -0.65
N TYR A 226 -20.18 10.86 0.01
CA TYR A 226 -18.87 11.47 -0.27
C TYR A 226 -17.79 11.16 0.79
N GLY A 227 -18.12 10.49 1.87
CA GLY A 227 -17.20 10.04 2.92
C GLY A 227 -17.15 8.52 3.04
N LYS A 228 -17.35 7.79 1.94
CA LYS A 228 -17.44 6.34 1.93
C LYS A 228 -16.09 5.69 2.25
N LEU A 229 -16.12 4.72 3.16
CA LEU A 229 -14.92 3.96 3.56
C LEU A 229 -14.30 3.20 2.39
N ASP A 230 -15.12 2.54 1.55
CA ASP A 230 -14.66 1.82 0.35
C ASP A 230 -14.01 2.77 -0.67
N MET A 231 -14.53 3.99 -0.84
CA MET A 231 -13.94 5.01 -1.70
C MET A 231 -12.54 5.41 -1.21
N ASP A 232 -12.37 5.68 0.08
CA ASP A 232 -11.10 6.13 0.62
C ASP A 232 -10.06 4.98 0.67
N ILE A 233 -10.49 3.74 0.95
CA ILE A 233 -9.63 2.55 0.79
C ILE A 233 -9.20 2.41 -0.67
N ALA A 234 -10.12 2.51 -1.61
CA ALA A 234 -9.80 2.41 -3.03
C ALA A 234 -8.84 3.53 -3.48
N ALA A 235 -9.07 4.76 -3.05
CA ALA A 235 -8.18 5.91 -3.34
C ALA A 235 -6.78 5.71 -2.73
N ALA A 236 -6.70 5.25 -1.49
CA ALA A 236 -5.44 4.96 -0.82
C ALA A 236 -4.63 3.88 -1.55
N LEU A 237 -5.25 2.75 -1.89
CA LEU A 237 -4.60 1.66 -2.60
C LEU A 237 -4.25 2.05 -4.04
N MET A 238 -5.13 2.77 -4.77
CA MET A 238 -4.86 3.26 -6.11
C MET A 238 -3.69 4.26 -6.13
N SER A 239 -3.46 4.98 -5.05
CA SER A 239 -2.34 5.94 -4.93
C SER A 239 -0.97 5.27 -4.80
N ILE A 240 -0.90 3.97 -4.50
CA ILE A 240 0.35 3.22 -4.42
C ILE A 240 0.99 3.14 -5.82
N ASN A 241 2.30 3.34 -5.89
CA ASN A 241 3.02 3.32 -7.16
C ASN A 241 2.76 2.04 -7.96
N ALA A 242 2.52 2.17 -9.27
CA ALA A 242 2.25 1.10 -10.22
C ALA A 242 0.88 0.39 -10.07
N VAL A 243 0.02 0.77 -9.15
CA VAL A 243 -1.35 0.24 -9.07
C VAL A 243 -2.17 0.69 -10.27
N LYS A 244 -3.03 -0.20 -10.79
CA LYS A 244 -3.86 0.01 -11.98
C LYS A 244 -5.32 -0.43 -11.84
N GLY A 245 -5.66 -1.09 -10.75
CA GLY A 245 -7.04 -1.49 -10.44
C GLY A 245 -7.16 -1.78 -8.96
N VAL A 246 -8.32 -1.49 -8.39
CA VAL A 246 -8.70 -1.79 -7.01
C VAL A 246 -10.10 -2.37 -7.01
N GLU A 247 -10.33 -3.37 -6.18
CA GLU A 247 -11.60 -4.04 -5.97
C GLU A 247 -11.90 -4.11 -4.47
N ILE A 248 -13.17 -3.97 -4.11
CA ILE A 248 -13.67 -4.15 -2.74
C ILE A 248 -14.62 -5.36 -2.76
N GLY A 249 -14.45 -6.29 -1.82
CA GLY A 249 -15.25 -7.52 -1.77
C GLY A 249 -15.12 -8.34 -3.05
N GLU A 250 -16.25 -8.72 -3.67
CA GLU A 250 -16.27 -9.43 -4.95
C GLU A 250 -15.75 -8.58 -6.13
N GLY A 251 -15.75 -7.25 -5.97
CA GLY A 251 -15.22 -6.35 -6.99
C GLY A 251 -15.92 -6.52 -8.33
N MET A 252 -15.13 -6.71 -9.42
CA MET A 252 -15.68 -6.85 -10.77
C MET A 252 -16.50 -8.13 -10.97
N GLN A 253 -16.31 -9.17 -10.14
CA GLN A 253 -17.09 -10.40 -10.21
C GLN A 253 -18.54 -10.20 -9.78
N ALA A 254 -18.84 -9.20 -8.95
CA ALA A 254 -20.21 -8.88 -8.56
C ALA A 254 -21.14 -8.62 -9.77
N ALA A 255 -20.61 -8.14 -10.89
CA ALA A 255 -21.38 -7.91 -12.11
C ALA A 255 -21.88 -9.20 -12.77
N ALA A 256 -21.32 -10.37 -12.45
CA ALA A 256 -21.74 -11.67 -12.97
C ALA A 256 -22.76 -12.38 -12.05
N LEU A 257 -22.99 -11.86 -10.86
CA LEU A 257 -23.88 -12.42 -9.86
C LEU A 257 -25.31 -11.86 -10.03
N THR A 258 -26.30 -12.69 -9.74
CA THR A 258 -27.67 -12.21 -9.52
C THR A 258 -27.80 -11.54 -8.16
N GLY A 259 -28.88 -10.78 -7.94
CA GLY A 259 -29.09 -10.13 -6.64
C GLY A 259 -29.15 -11.10 -5.46
N SER A 260 -29.72 -12.29 -5.67
CA SER A 260 -29.79 -13.35 -4.64
C SER A 260 -28.43 -14.00 -4.36
N GLU A 261 -27.59 -14.17 -5.39
CA GLU A 261 -26.23 -14.71 -5.22
C GLU A 261 -25.29 -13.72 -4.54
N ASN A 262 -25.47 -12.42 -4.81
CA ASN A 262 -24.64 -11.37 -4.22
C ASN A 262 -25.12 -10.91 -2.82
N ALA A 263 -26.27 -11.38 -2.35
CA ALA A 263 -26.81 -10.97 -1.07
C ALA A 263 -26.04 -11.61 0.09
N ASP A 264 -25.49 -10.78 0.96
CA ASP A 264 -24.95 -11.20 2.25
C ASP A 264 -26.11 -11.28 3.26
N GLU A 265 -26.79 -12.44 3.33
CA GLU A 265 -27.95 -12.60 4.21
C GLU A 265 -27.59 -12.40 5.67
N ILE A 266 -28.47 -11.75 6.43
CA ILE A 266 -28.22 -11.31 7.81
C ILE A 266 -29.05 -12.15 8.78
N PHE A 267 -28.41 -12.62 9.83
CA PHE A 267 -29.04 -13.37 10.92
C PHE A 267 -28.44 -12.98 12.27
N ILE A 268 -29.11 -13.29 13.36
CA ILE A 268 -28.58 -13.05 14.71
C ILE A 268 -27.64 -14.18 15.09
N GLY A 269 -26.40 -13.85 15.44
CA GLY A 269 -25.43 -14.80 15.96
C GLY A 269 -25.65 -15.15 17.43
N ASP A 270 -24.90 -16.15 17.92
CA ASP A 270 -25.02 -16.67 19.29
C ASP A 270 -24.72 -15.61 20.38
N ASN A 271 -23.99 -14.54 20.01
CA ASN A 271 -23.65 -13.42 20.88
C ASN A 271 -24.66 -12.25 20.81
N GLY A 272 -25.81 -12.45 20.16
CA GLY A 272 -26.83 -11.43 19.96
C GLY A 272 -26.48 -10.36 18.92
N ARG A 273 -25.34 -10.50 18.21
CA ARG A 273 -24.91 -9.53 17.20
C ARG A 273 -25.22 -10.04 15.79
N PRO A 274 -25.41 -9.15 14.81
CA PRO A 274 -25.56 -9.53 13.41
C PRO A 274 -24.40 -10.39 12.92
N LYS A 275 -24.72 -11.47 12.23
CA LYS A 275 -23.82 -12.30 11.44
C LYS A 275 -24.28 -12.33 9.99
N TYR A 276 -23.40 -12.65 9.08
CA TYR A 276 -23.65 -12.68 7.65
C TYR A 276 -23.31 -14.04 7.08
N SER A 277 -24.08 -14.50 6.08
CA SER A 277 -23.86 -15.78 5.40
C SER A 277 -22.62 -15.76 4.49
N SER A 278 -22.25 -14.59 3.99
CA SER A 278 -21.16 -14.33 3.05
C SER A 278 -20.59 -12.94 3.26
N ASN A 279 -19.60 -12.54 2.47
CA ASN A 279 -19.00 -11.21 2.54
C ASN A 279 -18.68 -10.68 1.12
N HIS A 280 -19.67 -10.74 0.23
CA HIS A 280 -19.54 -10.25 -1.14
C HIS A 280 -19.31 -8.73 -1.18
N ALA A 281 -19.90 -7.99 -0.24
CA ALA A 281 -19.72 -6.57 -0.10
C ALA A 281 -18.33 -6.16 0.45
N GLY A 282 -17.53 -7.12 0.93
CA GLY A 282 -16.21 -6.85 1.49
C GLY A 282 -16.23 -6.03 2.77
N GLY A 283 -17.23 -6.25 3.64
CA GLY A 283 -17.36 -5.61 4.95
C GLY A 283 -17.91 -4.18 4.93
N ILE A 284 -18.37 -3.68 3.78
CA ILE A 284 -18.81 -2.28 3.64
C ILE A 284 -20.13 -2.24 2.86
N LEU A 285 -21.15 -1.66 3.46
CA LEU A 285 -22.46 -1.41 2.84
C LEU A 285 -22.79 0.08 2.90
N GLY A 286 -23.18 0.66 1.76
CA GLY A 286 -23.48 2.08 1.67
C GLY A 286 -22.31 3.01 2.02
N GLY A 287 -21.08 2.51 1.99
CA GLY A 287 -19.87 3.23 2.38
C GLY A 287 -19.52 3.15 3.86
N ILE A 288 -20.23 2.32 4.64
CA ILE A 288 -20.09 2.18 6.08
C ILE A 288 -19.72 0.74 6.43
N SER A 289 -18.80 0.55 7.37
CA SER A 289 -18.38 -0.79 7.82
C SER A 289 -19.52 -1.54 8.51
N THR A 290 -19.62 -2.84 8.26
CA THR A 290 -20.68 -3.72 8.78
C THR A 290 -20.30 -4.48 10.04
N GLY A 291 -19.02 -4.48 10.40
CA GLY A 291 -18.44 -5.37 11.43
C GLY A 291 -17.88 -6.68 10.86
N GLN A 292 -18.07 -6.94 9.55
CA GLN A 292 -17.37 -8.02 8.85
C GLN A 292 -15.95 -7.60 8.50
N ASP A 293 -15.13 -8.57 8.08
CA ASP A 293 -13.79 -8.31 7.58
C ASP A 293 -13.86 -7.38 6.35
N ILE A 294 -13.08 -6.33 6.37
CA ILE A 294 -12.89 -5.48 5.20
C ILE A 294 -11.89 -6.15 4.28
N VAL A 295 -12.30 -6.38 3.04
CA VAL A 295 -11.49 -7.06 2.02
C VAL A 295 -11.33 -6.17 0.79
N ALA A 296 -10.08 -5.85 0.46
CA ALA A 296 -9.75 -5.10 -0.74
C ALA A 296 -8.62 -5.77 -1.52
N ARG A 297 -8.70 -5.74 -2.85
CA ARG A 297 -7.67 -6.26 -3.77
C ARG A 297 -7.20 -5.18 -4.71
N PHE A 298 -5.94 -5.25 -5.11
CA PHE A 298 -5.42 -4.33 -6.13
C PHE A 298 -4.36 -4.96 -7.01
N ALA A 299 -4.34 -4.51 -8.26
CA ALA A 299 -3.42 -4.98 -9.29
C ALA A 299 -2.24 -4.00 -9.45
N VAL A 300 -1.03 -4.53 -9.36
CA VAL A 300 0.22 -3.81 -9.60
C VAL A 300 0.77 -4.21 -10.96
N LYS A 301 0.97 -3.23 -11.86
CA LYS A 301 1.55 -3.49 -13.18
C LYS A 301 3.02 -3.91 -13.07
N PRO A 302 3.57 -4.62 -14.09
CA PRO A 302 4.99 -4.88 -14.18
C PRO A 302 5.81 -3.59 -14.11
N THR A 303 6.99 -3.65 -13.49
CA THR A 303 7.96 -2.55 -13.49
C THR A 303 8.35 -2.18 -14.93
N SER A 304 8.28 -0.90 -15.24
CA SER A 304 8.64 -0.38 -16.58
C SER A 304 10.16 -0.25 -16.81
N SER A 305 10.94 -0.31 -15.75
CA SER A 305 12.41 -0.29 -15.80
C SER A 305 12.93 -1.70 -16.03
N ILE A 306 13.19 -2.05 -17.30
CA ILE A 306 13.66 -3.37 -17.73
C ILE A 306 14.92 -3.25 -18.60
N LEU A 307 15.70 -4.32 -18.69
CA LEU A 307 16.94 -4.36 -19.48
C LEU A 307 16.69 -4.64 -20.97
N SER A 308 15.46 -4.91 -21.39
CA SER A 308 15.09 -5.05 -22.80
C SER A 308 14.90 -3.67 -23.43
N ALA A 309 15.50 -3.43 -24.60
CA ALA A 309 15.33 -2.19 -25.38
C ALA A 309 13.86 -1.96 -25.73
N ARG A 310 13.42 -0.71 -25.63
CA ARG A 310 12.06 -0.26 -25.95
C ARG A 310 12.11 1.04 -26.74
N LYS A 311 11.25 1.15 -27.76
CA LYS A 311 11.08 2.37 -28.53
C LYS A 311 10.60 3.51 -27.61
N SER A 312 11.16 4.69 -27.79
CA SER A 312 10.85 5.88 -27.03
C SER A 312 11.15 7.14 -27.85
N ILE A 313 11.07 8.29 -27.20
CA ILE A 313 11.44 9.60 -27.76
C ILE A 313 12.35 10.35 -26.81
N THR A 314 13.13 11.28 -27.36
CA THR A 314 13.89 12.26 -26.59
C THR A 314 12.99 13.42 -26.12
N LYS A 315 13.50 14.30 -25.27
CA LYS A 315 12.85 15.57 -24.88
C LYS A 315 12.55 16.49 -26.08
N THR A 316 13.31 16.35 -27.18
CA THR A 316 13.12 17.10 -28.43
C THR A 316 12.17 16.42 -29.42
N GLY A 317 11.62 15.24 -29.07
CA GLY A 317 10.66 14.50 -29.91
C GLY A 317 11.30 13.51 -30.89
N GLU A 318 12.64 13.36 -30.89
CA GLU A 318 13.34 12.45 -31.78
C GLU A 318 13.14 10.99 -31.37
N PRO A 319 12.85 10.07 -32.32
CA PRO A 319 12.77 8.64 -32.04
C PRO A 319 14.08 8.09 -31.47
N THR A 320 13.95 7.22 -30.45
CA THR A 320 15.12 6.58 -29.81
C THR A 320 14.72 5.22 -29.23
N GLU A 321 15.71 4.51 -28.73
CA GLU A 321 15.51 3.31 -27.91
C GLU A 321 16.06 3.54 -26.50
N VAL A 322 15.36 3.00 -25.52
CA VAL A 322 15.76 3.09 -24.10
C VAL A 322 15.93 1.69 -23.52
N VAL A 323 17.08 1.48 -22.87
CA VAL A 323 17.38 0.35 -22.00
C VAL A 323 17.57 0.89 -20.60
N THR A 324 16.77 0.46 -19.64
CA THR A 324 16.91 0.96 -18.27
C THR A 324 17.86 0.08 -17.49
N LYS A 325 19.11 0.51 -17.40
CA LYS A 325 20.10 -0.11 -16.50
C LYS A 325 19.78 0.26 -15.06
N GLY A 326 20.12 -0.59 -14.11
CA GLY A 326 19.91 -0.34 -12.69
C GLY A 326 19.36 -1.55 -11.93
N ARG A 327 19.13 -1.36 -10.63
CA ARG A 327 18.68 -2.40 -9.69
C ARG A 327 17.17 -2.29 -9.49
N HIS A 328 16.40 -3.01 -10.30
CA HIS A 328 14.94 -2.98 -10.27
C HIS A 328 14.36 -4.27 -9.70
N ASP A 329 13.17 -4.16 -9.09
CA ASP A 329 12.41 -5.32 -8.63
C ASP A 329 11.89 -6.11 -9.84
N PRO A 330 12.13 -7.43 -9.96
CA PRO A 330 11.46 -8.26 -10.98
C PRO A 330 9.95 -8.28 -10.81
N CYS A 331 9.46 -8.12 -9.57
CA CYS A 331 8.05 -7.95 -9.24
C CYS A 331 7.92 -6.98 -8.05
N VAL A 332 7.51 -5.75 -8.32
CA VAL A 332 7.36 -4.73 -7.27
C VAL A 332 6.18 -5.03 -6.34
N GLY A 333 5.25 -5.90 -6.73
CA GLY A 333 4.11 -6.32 -5.92
C GLY A 333 4.51 -6.96 -4.59
N ILE A 334 5.65 -7.65 -4.52
CA ILE A 334 6.17 -8.23 -3.27
C ILE A 334 6.35 -7.15 -2.19
N ARG A 335 6.89 -5.99 -2.58
CA ARG A 335 7.10 -4.87 -1.67
C ARG A 335 5.85 -4.03 -1.44
N ALA A 336 4.82 -4.19 -2.26
CA ALA A 336 3.55 -3.48 -2.09
C ALA A 336 2.70 -4.07 -0.95
N VAL A 337 2.94 -5.30 -0.51
CA VAL A 337 2.20 -5.95 0.59
C VAL A 337 2.24 -5.11 1.87
N PRO A 338 3.39 -4.81 2.49
CA PRO A 338 3.43 -3.98 3.69
C PRO A 338 2.96 -2.53 3.45
N VAL A 339 3.00 -2.04 2.21
CA VAL A 339 2.46 -0.72 1.86
C VAL A 339 0.92 -0.73 1.90
N ALA A 340 0.30 -1.82 1.43
CA ALA A 340 -1.15 -2.00 1.50
C ALA A 340 -1.64 -1.99 2.95
N GLU A 341 -0.96 -2.73 3.82
CA GLU A 341 -1.26 -2.75 5.26
C GLU A 341 -1.15 -1.36 5.90
N ALA A 342 -0.11 -0.62 5.55
CA ALA A 342 0.12 0.73 6.05
C ALA A 342 -0.99 1.70 5.61
N MET A 343 -1.38 1.64 4.33
CA MET A 343 -2.44 2.50 3.80
C MET A 343 -3.82 2.13 4.39
N MET A 344 -4.12 0.84 4.57
CA MET A 344 -5.33 0.39 5.26
C MET A 344 -5.37 0.93 6.71
N ALA A 345 -4.26 0.86 7.44
CA ALA A 345 -4.17 1.39 8.80
C ALA A 345 -4.43 2.91 8.85
N CYS A 346 -3.85 3.68 7.91
CA CYS A 346 -4.07 5.13 7.82
C CYS A 346 -5.55 5.46 7.56
N VAL A 347 -6.21 4.74 6.62
CA VAL A 347 -7.64 4.96 6.31
C VAL A 347 -8.51 4.61 7.50
N LEU A 348 -8.31 3.44 8.10
CA LEU A 348 -9.13 3.01 9.23
C LEU A 348 -9.01 3.96 10.43
N LEU A 349 -7.79 4.44 10.72
CA LEU A 349 -7.60 5.43 11.77
C LEU A 349 -8.31 6.74 11.45
N ASP A 350 -8.18 7.25 10.22
CA ASP A 350 -8.82 8.49 9.80
C ASP A 350 -10.34 8.39 9.98
N HIS A 351 -10.95 7.31 9.46
CA HIS A 351 -12.39 7.07 9.60
C HIS A 351 -12.82 6.82 11.05
N PHE A 352 -12.00 6.20 11.87
CA PHE A 352 -12.29 6.04 13.30
C PHE A 352 -12.33 7.39 14.02
N LEU A 353 -11.36 8.27 13.75
CA LEU A 353 -11.35 9.62 14.32
C LEU A 353 -12.51 10.47 13.83
N LEU A 354 -12.85 10.38 12.54
CA LEU A 354 -14.03 11.04 11.96
C LEU A 354 -15.32 10.56 12.63
N ASN A 355 -15.48 9.25 12.79
CA ASN A 355 -16.66 8.65 13.42
C ASN A 355 -16.88 9.18 14.84
N ARG A 356 -15.82 9.32 15.64
CA ARG A 356 -15.91 9.89 17.01
C ARG A 356 -16.47 11.31 17.04
N GLY A 357 -16.31 12.08 15.97
CA GLY A 357 -16.86 13.43 15.85
C GLY A 357 -18.24 13.49 15.18
N GLN A 358 -18.63 12.43 14.47
CA GLN A 358 -19.88 12.38 13.69
C GLN A 358 -21.06 11.78 14.44
N ILE A 359 -20.81 10.79 15.31
CA ILE A 359 -21.85 10.14 16.09
C ILE A 359 -21.92 10.75 17.49
N GLY A 360 -23.13 10.78 18.06
CA GLY A 360 -23.34 11.16 19.44
C GLY A 360 -22.81 10.10 20.41
N ASN A 361 -23.57 9.78 21.44
CA ASN A 361 -23.11 8.86 22.48
C ASN A 361 -23.09 7.40 22.02
N GLU A 362 -24.06 6.97 21.20
CA GLU A 362 -24.15 5.58 20.71
C GLU A 362 -24.84 5.51 19.34
N GLY A 363 -24.38 4.62 18.48
CA GLY A 363 -25.08 4.22 17.26
C GLY A 363 -26.29 3.31 17.59
N GLY A 364 -27.08 2.96 16.58
CA GLY A 364 -28.20 2.02 16.74
C GLY A 364 -27.72 0.65 17.23
N GLN A 365 -28.31 0.15 18.29
CA GLN A 365 -28.05 -1.20 18.78
C GLN A 365 -29.07 -2.17 18.19
N ILE A 366 -28.61 -3.37 17.83
CA ILE A 366 -29.46 -4.49 17.38
C ILE A 366 -29.30 -5.62 18.39
N GLY A 367 -30.38 -5.91 19.13
CA GLY A 367 -30.44 -6.97 20.15
C GLY A 367 -30.30 -6.47 21.57
#